data_dc2083468254c1be93faa1a6c6908590
#
_entry.id   dc2083468254c1be93faa1a6c6908590
#
_cell.length_a   1.000
_cell.length_b   1.000
_cell.length_c   1.000
_cell.angle_alpha   90.00
_cell.angle_beta   90.00
_cell.angle_gamma   90.00
#
_symmetry.space_group_name_H-M   'P 1'
#
loop_
_entity.id
_entity.type
_entity.pdbx_description
1 polymer ?
#
loop_
_entity_poly.entity_id
_entity_poly.type
_entity_poly.pdbx_seq_one_letter_code
_entity_poly.pdbx_strand_id
1 'polypeptide(L)'
;MIRFVNRFALLAAFIAAPVAAHAQAPWRQVYKDTDVTVIFDTASIALQSPGTWNTVTSWDYTRPRVLENKKQYTRLVERAYVRCSPVRVKRVRSTVYAGNNILVRDEGDVDPRDQAQMVWDRPKPRTAGRNAFESMCGILTRRAGINAITPASAKGAKTAVKHTPKKTPAKKKTTKH
;
A
#
# COMPACT_ATOMS: atom_id res chain seq x y z
N MET A 1 28.81 56.70 -52.11
CA MET A 1 28.94 56.50 -50.62
C MET A 1 27.66 55.89 -50.14
N ILE A 2 27.67 54.58 -49.91
CA ILE A 2 26.49 53.79 -49.47
C ILE A 2 26.76 53.37 -48.02
N ARG A 3 25.92 53.88 -47.07
CA ARG A 3 25.99 53.51 -45.64
C ARG A 3 25.15 52.27 -45.40
N PHE A 4 25.79 51.14 -45.15
CA PHE A 4 25.16 49.94 -44.67
C PHE A 4 24.81 50.08 -43.16
N VAL A 5 23.54 50.11 -42.84
CA VAL A 5 23.04 50.02 -41.46
C VAL A 5 22.85 48.59 -41.13
N ASN A 6 23.78 48.09 -40.33
CA ASN A 6 23.73 46.71 -39.77
C ASN A 6 22.67 46.67 -38.66
N ARG A 7 21.50 46.05 -38.93
CA ARG A 7 20.50 45.72 -37.89
C ARG A 7 20.86 44.37 -37.26
N PHE A 8 21.51 44.42 -36.12
CA PHE A 8 21.67 43.25 -35.27
C PHE A 8 20.32 42.91 -34.65
N ALA A 9 19.69 41.84 -35.15
CA ALA A 9 18.54 41.22 -34.50
C ALA A 9 19.03 40.37 -33.35
N LEU A 10 18.84 40.82 -32.10
CA LEU A 10 19.05 40.04 -30.87
C LEU A 10 17.94 38.98 -30.78
N LEU A 11 18.28 37.73 -31.16
CA LEU A 11 17.48 36.55 -30.88
C LEU A 11 17.70 36.18 -29.41
N ALA A 12 16.77 36.59 -28.55
CA ALA A 12 16.70 36.10 -27.16
C ALA A 12 16.22 34.66 -27.19
N ALA A 13 17.14 33.70 -27.13
CA ALA A 13 16.84 32.30 -26.94
C ALA A 13 16.36 32.08 -25.47
N PHE A 14 15.06 31.99 -25.28
CA PHE A 14 14.49 31.50 -24.02
C PHE A 14 14.90 30.03 -23.84
N ILE A 15 15.92 29.78 -23.03
CA ILE A 15 16.27 28.46 -22.56
C ILE A 15 15.20 28.07 -21.55
N ALA A 16 14.17 27.36 -21.99
CA ALA A 16 13.23 26.69 -21.12
C ALA A 16 14.00 25.57 -20.39
N ALA A 17 14.51 25.86 -19.19
CA ALA A 17 15.08 24.84 -18.33
C ALA A 17 13.96 23.82 -18.01
N PRO A 18 14.15 22.52 -18.29
CA PRO A 18 13.21 21.51 -17.86
C PRO A 18 13.15 21.57 -16.34
N VAL A 19 11.99 21.95 -15.79
CA VAL A 19 11.72 21.78 -14.37
C VAL A 19 11.73 20.27 -14.16
N ALA A 20 12.87 19.73 -13.69
CA ALA A 20 12.97 18.37 -13.25
C ALA A 20 11.96 18.23 -12.11
N ALA A 21 10.79 17.72 -12.41
CA ALA A 21 9.85 17.28 -11.40
C ALA A 21 10.61 16.30 -10.53
N HIS A 22 10.96 16.72 -9.33
CA HIS A 22 11.56 15.84 -8.33
C HIS A 22 10.51 14.76 -8.05
N ALA A 23 10.61 13.66 -8.77
CA ALA A 23 9.87 12.45 -8.46
C ALA A 23 10.25 12.12 -7.01
N GLN A 24 9.36 12.47 -6.08
CA GLN A 24 9.55 12.11 -4.68
C GLN A 24 9.85 10.62 -4.65
N ALA A 25 10.98 10.25 -4.02
CA ALA A 25 11.35 8.86 -3.90
C ALA A 25 10.11 8.06 -3.46
N PRO A 26 9.74 7.00 -4.17
CA PRO A 26 8.48 6.30 -3.93
C PRO A 26 8.42 5.67 -2.54
N TRP A 27 9.55 5.60 -1.86
CA TRP A 27 9.71 4.99 -0.54
C TRP A 27 9.36 5.95 0.58
N ARG A 28 8.42 5.54 1.44
CA ARG A 28 7.99 6.30 2.62
C ARG A 28 8.23 5.50 3.89
N GLN A 29 8.89 6.11 4.87
CA GLN A 29 9.04 5.50 6.19
C GLN A 29 7.67 5.41 6.88
N VAL A 30 7.32 4.21 7.35
CA VAL A 30 6.07 3.92 8.06
C VAL A 30 6.30 3.52 9.51
N TYR A 31 7.50 3.06 9.84
CA TYR A 31 7.90 2.72 11.19
C TYR A 31 9.42 2.86 11.38
N LYS A 32 9.84 3.20 12.58
CA LYS A 32 11.25 3.19 13.00
C LYS A 32 11.34 3.01 14.51
N ASP A 33 12.22 2.12 14.94
CA ASP A 33 12.70 2.01 16.32
C ASP A 33 14.22 1.80 16.35
N THR A 34 14.76 1.33 17.48
CA THR A 34 16.21 1.06 17.63
C THR A 34 16.71 -0.13 16.83
N ASP A 35 15.82 -1.07 16.49
CA ASP A 35 16.17 -2.34 15.89
C ASP A 35 15.85 -2.39 14.38
N VAL A 36 14.84 -1.65 13.92
CA VAL A 36 14.41 -1.72 12.53
C VAL A 36 13.81 -0.41 12.03
N THR A 37 14.10 -0.09 10.77
CA THR A 37 13.39 0.93 9.99
C THR A 37 12.56 0.23 8.92
N VAL A 38 11.26 0.57 8.82
CA VAL A 38 10.37 0.03 7.80
C VAL A 38 9.98 1.13 6.85
N ILE A 39 10.30 0.94 5.59
CA ILE A 39 9.90 1.81 4.49
C ILE A 39 8.95 1.08 3.55
N PHE A 40 8.10 1.82 2.90
CA PHE A 40 6.99 1.36 2.09
C PHE A 40 7.03 2.03 0.73
N ASP A 41 7.01 1.24 -0.33
CA ASP A 41 6.98 1.75 -1.70
C ASP A 41 5.57 2.21 -2.07
N THR A 42 5.37 3.53 -2.11
CA THR A 42 4.09 4.12 -2.46
C THR A 42 3.73 4.00 -3.94
N ALA A 43 4.71 3.73 -4.82
CA ALA A 43 4.47 3.53 -6.24
C ALA A 43 3.95 2.10 -6.53
N SER A 44 4.31 1.13 -5.68
CA SER A 44 3.88 -0.27 -5.83
C SER A 44 2.45 -0.54 -5.35
N ILE A 45 1.79 0.45 -4.74
CA ILE A 45 0.44 0.27 -4.20
C ILE A 45 -0.55 -0.02 -5.34
N ALA A 46 -1.17 -1.18 -5.30
CA ALA A 46 -2.25 -1.54 -6.20
C ALA A 46 -3.42 -2.16 -5.42
N LEU A 47 -4.65 -1.77 -5.78
CA LEU A 47 -5.85 -2.41 -5.24
C LEU A 47 -6.02 -3.76 -5.95
N GLN A 48 -5.90 -4.85 -5.22
CA GLN A 48 -6.02 -6.21 -5.73
C GLN A 48 -7.48 -6.68 -5.76
N SER A 49 -8.23 -6.34 -4.71
CA SER A 49 -9.66 -6.59 -4.58
C SER A 49 -10.22 -5.62 -3.52
N PRO A 50 -11.53 -5.43 -3.39
CA PRO A 50 -12.09 -4.56 -2.37
C PRO A 50 -11.47 -4.80 -0.99
N GLY A 51 -10.85 -3.76 -0.42
CA GLY A 51 -10.18 -3.80 0.88
C GLY A 51 -8.86 -4.59 0.94
N THR A 52 -8.35 -5.09 -0.19
CA THR A 52 -7.06 -5.80 -0.26
C THR A 52 -6.08 -5.05 -1.15
N TRP A 53 -4.92 -4.73 -0.62
CA TRP A 53 -3.89 -3.95 -1.27
C TRP A 53 -2.65 -4.80 -1.53
N ASN A 54 -2.09 -4.73 -2.74
CA ASN A 54 -0.73 -5.21 -3.01
C ASN A 54 0.26 -4.12 -2.62
N THR A 55 1.31 -4.49 -1.89
CA THR A 55 2.28 -3.56 -1.32
C THR A 55 3.68 -4.15 -1.34
N VAL A 56 4.69 -3.27 -1.42
CA VAL A 56 6.09 -3.64 -1.23
C VAL A 56 6.65 -2.86 -0.05
N THR A 57 7.31 -3.57 0.87
CA THR A 57 7.97 -3.00 2.05
C THR A 57 9.42 -3.42 2.12
N SER A 58 10.29 -2.56 2.62
CA SER A 58 11.65 -2.89 3.01
C SER A 58 11.82 -2.72 4.52
N TRP A 59 12.44 -3.70 5.14
CA TRP A 59 12.77 -3.80 6.55
C TRP A 59 14.28 -3.74 6.69
N ASP A 60 14.80 -2.60 7.13
CA ASP A 60 16.23 -2.39 7.31
C ASP A 60 16.56 -2.58 8.80
N TYR A 61 17.26 -3.65 9.13
CA TYR A 61 17.62 -4.02 10.50
C TYR A 61 18.94 -3.38 10.90
N THR A 62 18.99 -2.76 12.07
CA THR A 62 20.21 -2.18 12.66
C THR A 62 21.23 -3.28 12.99
N ARG A 63 20.76 -4.44 13.42
CA ARG A 63 21.60 -5.62 13.70
C ARG A 63 21.29 -6.73 12.71
N PRO A 64 22.32 -7.46 12.24
CA PRO A 64 22.09 -8.59 11.36
C PRO A 64 21.13 -9.62 11.97
N ARG A 65 20.19 -10.08 11.17
CA ARG A 65 19.33 -11.23 11.45
C ARG A 65 19.93 -12.47 10.85
N VAL A 66 19.57 -13.62 11.35
CA VAL A 66 20.10 -14.92 10.93
C VAL A 66 18.98 -15.75 10.33
N LEU A 67 19.22 -16.29 9.12
CA LEU A 67 18.34 -17.27 8.48
C LEU A 67 18.60 -18.67 9.07
N GLU A 68 17.71 -19.60 8.78
CA GLU A 68 17.84 -21.03 9.18
C GLU A 68 19.16 -21.66 8.71
N ASN A 69 19.64 -21.28 7.52
CA ASN A 69 20.92 -21.71 6.96
C ASN A 69 22.14 -20.95 7.53
N LYS A 70 22.00 -20.27 8.66
CA LYS A 70 23.01 -19.46 9.36
C LYS A 70 23.56 -18.26 8.59
N LYS A 71 23.06 -17.96 7.38
CA LYS A 71 23.41 -16.72 6.67
C LYS A 71 22.80 -15.50 7.34
N GLN A 72 23.57 -14.43 7.42
CA GLN A 72 23.15 -13.18 7.99
C GLN A 72 22.57 -12.24 6.93
N TYR A 73 21.59 -11.43 7.34
CA TYR A 73 21.01 -10.38 6.52
C TYR A 73 20.69 -9.13 7.35
N THR A 74 20.68 -7.98 6.69
CA THR A 74 20.35 -6.68 7.30
C THR A 74 19.13 -6.05 6.65
N ARG A 75 18.70 -6.54 5.49
CA ARG A 75 17.51 -6.03 4.79
C ARG A 75 16.63 -7.17 4.33
N LEU A 76 15.32 -6.98 4.52
CA LEU A 76 14.25 -7.84 4.01
C LEU A 76 13.31 -6.99 3.16
N VAL A 77 13.12 -7.36 1.91
CA VAL A 77 12.10 -6.77 1.03
C VAL A 77 10.97 -7.78 0.86
N GLU A 78 9.75 -7.36 1.19
CA GLU A 78 8.56 -8.20 1.11
C GLU A 78 7.54 -7.60 0.15
N ARG A 79 6.96 -8.43 -0.71
CA ARG A 79 5.70 -8.13 -1.38
C ARG A 79 4.58 -8.86 -0.66
N ALA A 80 3.53 -8.13 -0.32
CA ALA A 80 2.43 -8.66 0.49
C ALA A 80 1.09 -8.11 0.05
N TYR A 81 0.05 -8.91 0.24
CA TYR A 81 -1.33 -8.43 0.27
C TYR A 81 -1.64 -7.98 1.70
N VAL A 82 -2.27 -6.81 1.82
CA VAL A 82 -2.62 -6.21 3.10
C VAL A 82 -4.12 -5.90 3.12
N ARG A 83 -4.78 -6.28 4.21
CA ARG A 83 -6.13 -5.85 4.59
C ARG A 83 -6.03 -4.97 5.82
N CYS A 84 -6.81 -3.89 5.87
CA CYS A 84 -6.71 -2.92 6.93
C CYS A 84 -7.82 -3.02 7.99
N SER A 85 -8.89 -3.75 7.72
CA SER A 85 -9.99 -3.90 8.67
C SER A 85 -10.46 -5.35 8.74
N PRO A 86 -9.99 -6.14 9.72
CA PRO A 86 -8.84 -5.91 10.60
C PRO A 86 -7.50 -6.03 9.84
N VAL A 87 -6.42 -5.51 10.44
CA VAL A 87 -5.08 -5.63 9.82
C VAL A 87 -4.67 -7.09 9.70
N ARG A 88 -4.49 -7.52 8.46
CA ARG A 88 -4.02 -8.85 8.08
C ARG A 88 -3.06 -8.74 6.92
N VAL A 89 -2.12 -9.65 6.86
CA VAL A 89 -1.04 -9.67 5.86
C VAL A 89 -0.91 -11.06 5.26
N LYS A 90 -0.68 -11.13 3.96
CA LYS A 90 -0.34 -12.36 3.26
C LYS A 90 0.91 -12.09 2.44
N ARG A 91 2.06 -12.62 2.86
CA ARG A 91 3.34 -12.44 2.16
C ARG A 91 3.37 -13.30 0.92
N VAL A 92 3.68 -12.71 -0.22
CA VAL A 92 3.70 -13.40 -1.52
C VAL A 92 5.08 -13.47 -2.15
N ARG A 93 6.02 -12.67 -1.64
CA ARG A 93 7.44 -12.74 -2.01
C ARG A 93 8.29 -12.21 -0.87
N SER A 94 9.45 -12.77 -0.71
CA SER A 94 10.44 -12.36 0.28
C SER A 94 11.84 -12.44 -0.33
N THR A 95 12.57 -11.33 -0.24
CA THR A 95 13.95 -11.23 -0.72
C THR A 95 14.81 -10.64 0.39
N VAL A 96 15.90 -11.29 0.74
CA VAL A 96 16.80 -10.86 1.82
C VAL A 96 18.19 -10.52 1.31
N TYR A 97 18.75 -9.46 1.87
CA TYR A 97 20.06 -8.92 1.50
C TYR A 97 20.95 -8.77 2.72
N ALA A 98 22.23 -9.10 2.56
CA ALA A 98 23.28 -8.72 3.50
C ALA A 98 23.72 -7.26 3.30
N GLY A 99 24.70 -6.80 4.07
CA GLY A 99 25.31 -5.48 3.88
C GLY A 99 25.68 -5.22 2.41
N ASN A 100 25.66 -3.95 2.00
CA ASN A 100 25.92 -3.51 0.62
C ASN A 100 24.97 -4.10 -0.45
N ASN A 101 23.74 -4.46 -0.05
CA ASN A 101 22.73 -5.03 -0.94
C ASN A 101 23.11 -6.35 -1.62
N ILE A 102 23.98 -7.13 -0.99
CA ILE A 102 24.33 -8.47 -1.49
C ILE A 102 23.12 -9.39 -1.31
N LEU A 103 22.59 -9.93 -2.40
CA LEU A 103 21.47 -10.87 -2.36
C LEU A 103 21.87 -12.15 -1.62
N VAL A 104 21.13 -12.47 -0.56
CA VAL A 104 21.34 -13.68 0.26
C VAL A 104 20.35 -14.77 -0.12
N ARG A 105 19.08 -14.40 -0.30
CA ARG A 105 17.99 -15.31 -0.68
C ARG A 105 16.88 -14.53 -1.38
N ASP A 106 16.35 -15.10 -2.45
CA ASP A 106 15.09 -14.68 -3.06
C ASP A 106 14.16 -15.89 -3.12
N GLU A 107 13.03 -15.80 -2.44
CA GLU A 107 12.03 -16.87 -2.43
C GLU A 107 11.14 -16.87 -3.66
N GLY A 108 11.31 -15.84 -4.52
CA GLY A 108 10.47 -15.68 -5.69
C GLY A 108 9.03 -15.33 -5.34
N ASP A 109 8.18 -15.37 -6.35
CA ASP A 109 6.75 -15.18 -6.18
C ASP A 109 6.08 -16.52 -5.87
N VAL A 110 5.24 -16.53 -4.85
CA VAL A 110 4.38 -17.69 -4.57
C VAL A 110 3.44 -17.92 -5.74
N ASP A 111 3.31 -19.16 -6.20
CA ASP A 111 2.37 -19.52 -7.27
C ASP A 111 0.96 -18.99 -6.95
N PRO A 112 0.21 -18.42 -7.91
CA PRO A 112 -1.15 -17.94 -7.69
C PRO A 112 -2.11 -18.99 -7.10
N ARG A 113 -1.90 -20.26 -7.40
CA ARG A 113 -2.70 -21.38 -6.84
C ARG A 113 -2.41 -21.56 -5.34
N ASP A 114 -1.13 -21.48 -4.97
CA ASP A 114 -0.71 -21.58 -3.57
C ASP A 114 -1.09 -20.33 -2.80
N GLN A 115 -1.04 -19.15 -3.45
CA GLN A 115 -1.50 -17.90 -2.83
C GLN A 115 -2.97 -17.98 -2.36
N ALA A 116 -3.83 -18.69 -3.08
CA ALA A 116 -5.22 -18.86 -2.67
C ALA A 116 -5.34 -19.62 -1.33
N GLN A 117 -4.45 -20.58 -1.10
CA GLN A 117 -4.44 -21.44 0.10
C GLN A 117 -3.68 -20.84 1.28
N MET A 118 -2.86 -19.81 1.05
CA MET A 118 -2.10 -19.15 2.12
C MET A 118 -3.01 -18.53 3.18
N VAL A 119 -2.68 -18.75 4.44
CA VAL A 119 -3.37 -18.16 5.57
C VAL A 119 -3.03 -16.67 5.70
N TRP A 120 -4.03 -15.88 6.08
CA TRP A 120 -3.81 -14.48 6.43
C TRP A 120 -3.23 -14.36 7.82
N ASP A 121 -1.99 -13.90 7.91
CA ASP A 121 -1.32 -13.63 9.18
C ASP A 121 -1.94 -12.41 9.86
N ARG A 122 -2.07 -12.48 11.17
CA ARG A 122 -2.40 -11.34 12.02
C ARG A 122 -1.12 -10.90 12.75
N PRO A 123 -0.55 -9.75 12.40
CA PRO A 123 0.64 -9.26 13.10
C PRO A 123 0.39 -9.17 14.61
N LYS A 124 1.32 -9.70 15.40
CA LYS A 124 1.19 -9.72 16.87
C LYS A 124 1.15 -8.30 17.43
N PRO A 125 0.28 -8.01 18.42
CA PRO A 125 0.25 -6.70 19.08
C PRO A 125 1.63 -6.30 19.63
N ARG A 126 1.90 -5.00 19.67
CA ARG A 126 3.14 -4.42 20.20
C ARG A 126 4.43 -4.89 19.51
N THR A 127 4.36 -5.31 18.27
CA THR A 127 5.53 -5.63 17.44
C THR A 127 5.76 -4.55 16.38
N ALA A 128 7.00 -4.43 15.90
CA ALA A 128 7.36 -3.56 14.77
C ALA A 128 6.46 -3.85 13.55
N GLY A 129 6.19 -5.14 13.28
CA GLY A 129 5.30 -5.57 12.20
C GLY A 129 3.90 -5.01 12.34
N ARG A 130 3.31 -5.08 13.52
CA ARG A 130 1.96 -4.53 13.77
C ARG A 130 1.92 -3.02 13.55
N ASN A 131 2.86 -2.30 14.17
CA ASN A 131 2.93 -0.85 14.08
C ASN A 131 3.17 -0.36 12.65
N ALA A 132 4.06 -1.03 11.91
CA ALA A 132 4.34 -0.70 10.51
C ALA A 132 3.09 -0.89 9.62
N PHE A 133 2.39 -2.03 9.74
CA PHE A 133 1.19 -2.29 8.95
C PHE A 133 0.01 -1.40 9.35
N GLU A 134 -0.16 -1.03 10.60
CA GLU A 134 -1.17 -0.05 11.03
C GLU A 134 -0.89 1.34 10.44
N SER A 135 0.37 1.79 10.49
CA SER A 135 0.77 3.06 9.88
C SER A 135 0.55 3.06 8.36
N MET A 136 0.90 1.96 7.70
CA MET A 136 0.66 1.76 6.27
C MET A 136 -0.84 1.79 5.97
N CYS A 137 -1.67 1.11 6.75
CA CYS A 137 -3.12 1.12 6.60
C CYS A 137 -3.71 2.52 6.71
N GLY A 138 -3.16 3.38 7.57
CA GLY A 138 -3.54 4.79 7.61
C GLY A 138 -3.27 5.56 6.32
N ILE A 139 -2.26 5.17 5.54
CA ILE A 139 -1.97 5.73 4.21
C ILE A 139 -2.93 5.16 3.17
N LEU A 140 -3.11 3.84 3.16
CA LEU A 140 -3.95 3.13 2.19
C LEU A 140 -5.41 3.56 2.25
N THR A 141 -5.97 3.71 3.47
CA THR A 141 -7.36 4.14 3.66
C THR A 141 -7.59 5.58 3.23
N ARG A 142 -6.63 6.48 3.46
CA ARG A 142 -6.72 7.86 2.94
C ARG A 142 -6.69 7.87 1.43
N ARG A 143 -5.85 7.07 0.79
CA ARG A 143 -5.78 6.97 -0.68
C ARG A 143 -7.07 6.39 -1.27
N ALA A 144 -7.68 5.41 -0.61
CA ALA A 144 -9.00 4.88 -0.99
C ALA A 144 -10.09 5.93 -0.89
N GLY A 145 -10.11 6.73 0.19
CA GLY A 145 -11.06 7.83 0.38
C GLY A 145 -10.96 8.91 -0.70
N ILE A 146 -9.76 9.27 -1.12
CA ILE A 146 -9.55 10.21 -2.22
C ILE A 146 -10.12 9.66 -3.54
N ASN A 147 -9.95 8.37 -3.80
CA ASN A 147 -10.49 7.73 -5.01
C ASN A 147 -12.02 7.52 -4.94
N ALA A 148 -12.60 7.45 -3.75
CA ALA A 148 -14.05 7.33 -3.56
C ALA A 148 -14.79 8.67 -3.68
N ILE A 149 -14.09 9.81 -3.59
CA ILE A 149 -14.65 11.16 -3.72
C ILE A 149 -14.73 11.62 -5.18
N THR A 150 -14.27 10.84 -6.16
CA THR A 150 -14.61 11.11 -7.56
C THR A 150 -16.13 10.86 -7.73
N PRO A 151 -16.98 11.89 -7.94
CA PRO A 151 -18.41 11.70 -7.92
C PRO A 151 -18.83 10.83 -9.11
N ALA A 152 -19.22 9.60 -8.83
CA ALA A 152 -20.12 8.90 -9.73
C ALA A 152 -21.36 9.78 -9.83
N SER A 153 -21.48 10.41 -10.99
CA SER A 153 -22.53 11.32 -11.41
C SER A 153 -23.87 11.04 -10.73
N ALA A 154 -24.36 12.02 -10.01
CA ALA A 154 -25.70 12.05 -9.46
C ALA A 154 -26.71 11.98 -10.61
N LYS A 155 -27.26 10.80 -10.89
CA LYS A 155 -28.49 10.61 -11.66
C LYS A 155 -29.35 9.55 -10.95
N GLY A 156 -30.47 10.00 -10.37
CA GLY A 156 -31.60 9.15 -10.03
C GLY A 156 -31.95 9.02 -8.57
N ALA A 157 -32.19 10.11 -7.88
CA ALA A 157 -33.07 10.08 -6.73
C ALA A 157 -34.52 10.10 -7.23
N LYS A 158 -35.20 8.96 -7.20
CA LYS A 158 -36.68 8.94 -7.25
C LYS A 158 -37.22 7.85 -6.31
N THR A 159 -37.99 8.36 -5.36
CA THR A 159 -39.18 7.77 -4.73
C THR A 159 -38.97 6.76 -3.60
N ALA A 160 -39.06 7.28 -2.40
CA ALA A 160 -39.33 6.52 -1.19
C ALA A 160 -40.70 5.84 -1.28
N VAL A 161 -40.74 4.53 -1.22
CA VAL A 161 -41.98 3.78 -0.93
C VAL A 161 -42.04 3.49 0.56
N LYS A 162 -43.04 4.11 1.19
CA LYS A 162 -43.39 4.00 2.58
C LYS A 162 -44.05 2.63 2.81
N HIS A 163 -43.34 1.67 3.37
CA HIS A 163 -43.95 0.41 3.83
C HIS A 163 -44.31 0.50 5.33
N THR A 164 -45.61 0.47 5.57
CA THR A 164 -46.25 0.36 6.90
C THR A 164 -46.09 -1.09 7.39
N PRO A 165 -45.70 -1.32 8.64
CA PRO A 165 -45.60 -2.67 9.18
C PRO A 165 -46.97 -3.22 9.56
N LYS A 166 -47.35 -4.36 8.97
CA LYS A 166 -48.53 -5.13 9.28
C LYS A 166 -48.32 -5.92 10.57
N LYS A 167 -49.13 -5.64 11.59
CA LYS A 167 -49.23 -6.38 12.85
C LYS A 167 -49.63 -7.83 12.59
N THR A 168 -48.93 -8.78 13.15
CA THR A 168 -49.32 -10.20 13.22
C THR A 168 -49.72 -10.53 14.66
N PRO A 169 -50.84 -11.21 14.89
CA PRO A 169 -51.32 -11.49 16.24
C PRO A 169 -50.67 -12.73 16.86
N ALA A 170 -50.60 -12.66 18.19
CA ALA A 170 -50.13 -13.70 19.08
C ALA A 170 -50.91 -14.99 18.98
N LYS A 171 -50.26 -16.16 18.97
CA LYS A 171 -50.90 -17.48 19.15
C LYS A 171 -50.41 -18.17 20.42
N LYS A 172 -51.43 -18.50 21.19
CA LYS A 172 -51.58 -19.04 22.52
C LYS A 172 -50.82 -20.36 22.79
N LYS A 173 -50.34 -20.47 24.03
CA LYS A 173 -49.89 -21.70 24.71
C LYS A 173 -50.86 -22.89 24.54
N THR A 174 -50.31 -24.09 24.45
CA THR A 174 -50.96 -25.28 25.04
C THR A 174 -49.88 -26.20 25.59
N THR A 175 -49.96 -26.41 26.89
CA THR A 175 -49.31 -27.42 27.74
C THR A 175 -50.05 -28.75 27.57
N LYS A 176 -49.32 -29.89 27.47
CA LYS A 176 -49.73 -31.17 28.05
C LYS A 176 -48.66 -32.25 27.79
N HIS A 177 -48.29 -32.82 28.79
CA HIS A 177 -47.89 -34.06 29.40
C HIS A 177 -46.49 -34.55 29.14
#